data_6ce30873d394ddc7e92a13abb24d8d3e
#
_entry.id   6ce30873d394ddc7e92a13abb24d8d3e
#
_cell.length_a   1.000
_cell.length_b   1.000
_cell.length_c   1.000
_cell.angle_alpha   90.00
_cell.angle_beta   90.00
_cell.angle_gamma   90.00
#
_symmetry.space_group_name_H-M   'P 1'
#
loop_
_entity.id
_entity.type
_entity.pdbx_description
1 polymer ?
#
loop_
_entity_poly.entity_id
_entity_poly.type
_entity_poly.pdbx_seq_one_letter_code
_entity_poly.pdbx_strand_id
1 'polypeptide(L)'
;MNLYIIIFHLANDADRRNNLVSLIKQQGSWARITDNVWCIKAENKTTAEIRDVLGPGIQIQKDERLMVVDITKSAWASYYLPKEVADWLKG
;
A
#
# COMPACT_ATOMS: atom_id res chain seq x y z
N MET A 1 13.73 4.64 -7.99
CA MET A 1 12.34 4.60 -7.50
C MET A 1 12.19 3.38 -6.61
N ASN A 2 11.63 3.57 -5.43
CA ASN A 2 11.43 2.49 -4.48
C ASN A 2 10.04 1.88 -4.63
N LEU A 3 9.95 0.57 -4.37
CA LEU A 3 8.70 -0.17 -4.40
C LEU A 3 8.33 -0.55 -2.96
N TYR A 4 7.12 -0.20 -2.56
CA TYR A 4 6.60 -0.46 -1.22
C TYR A 4 5.35 -1.31 -1.31
N ILE A 5 5.19 -2.20 -0.33
CA ILE A 5 3.93 -2.90 -0.14
C ILE A 5 3.26 -2.35 1.12
N ILE A 6 1.97 -2.11 1.03
CA ILE A 6 1.16 -1.58 2.13
C ILE A 6 0.13 -2.63 2.47
N ILE A 7 0.17 -3.08 3.71
CA ILE A 7 -0.69 -4.14 4.22
C ILE A 7 -1.51 -3.54 5.36
N PHE A 8 -2.83 -3.72 5.32
CA PHE A 8 -3.66 -3.16 6.36
C PHE A 8 -4.86 -4.04 6.68
N HIS A 9 -5.34 -3.87 7.89
CA HIS A 9 -6.61 -4.43 8.35
C HIS A 9 -7.33 -3.35 9.13
N LEU A 10 -8.51 -2.95 8.66
CA LEU A 10 -9.32 -1.95 9.33
C LEU A 10 -10.58 -2.60 9.86
N ALA A 11 -11.13 -2.03 10.95
CA ALA A 11 -12.48 -2.35 11.36
C ALA A 11 -13.45 -2.08 10.20
N ASN A 12 -14.61 -2.72 10.24
CA ASN A 12 -15.58 -2.69 9.14
C ASN A 12 -16.17 -1.28 8.97
N ASP A 13 -15.42 -0.41 8.30
CA ASP A 13 -15.74 0.99 8.06
C ASP A 13 -15.36 1.34 6.62
N ALA A 14 -16.35 1.36 5.74
CA ALA A 14 -16.14 1.59 4.32
C ALA A 14 -15.59 3.00 4.05
N ASP A 15 -16.02 4.01 4.80
CA ASP A 15 -15.57 5.39 4.58
C ASP A 15 -14.09 5.54 4.93
N ARG A 16 -13.66 4.97 6.06
CA ARG A 16 -12.25 5.01 6.46
C ARG A 16 -11.38 4.22 5.48
N ARG A 17 -11.88 3.08 5.02
CA ARG A 17 -11.19 2.27 4.01
C ARG A 17 -11.00 3.06 2.72
N ASN A 18 -12.04 3.74 2.25
CA ASN A 18 -11.96 4.56 1.05
C ASN A 18 -10.98 5.72 1.23
N ASN A 19 -10.96 6.33 2.42
CA ASN A 19 -10.01 7.38 2.74
C ASN A 19 -8.56 6.86 2.72
N LEU A 20 -8.31 5.68 3.27
CA LEU A 20 -6.99 5.07 3.25
C LEU A 20 -6.53 4.79 1.82
N VAL A 21 -7.40 4.20 0.99
CA VAL A 21 -7.09 3.92 -0.40
C VAL A 21 -6.76 5.21 -1.15
N SER A 22 -7.52 6.27 -0.91
CA SER A 22 -7.25 7.58 -1.51
C SER A 22 -5.87 8.12 -1.11
N LEU A 23 -5.51 8.00 0.16
CA LEU A 23 -4.19 8.42 0.64
C LEU A 23 -3.07 7.58 0.04
N ILE A 24 -3.28 6.27 -0.09
CA ILE A 24 -2.30 5.38 -0.73
C ILE A 24 -2.04 5.84 -2.17
N LYS A 25 -3.09 6.11 -2.92
CA LYS A 25 -2.99 6.55 -4.31
C LYS A 25 -2.26 7.88 -4.46
N GLN A 26 -2.28 8.71 -3.43
CA GLN A 26 -1.57 9.99 -3.44
C GLN A 26 -0.07 9.85 -3.22
N GLN A 27 0.41 8.71 -2.74
CA GLN A 27 1.82 8.52 -2.42
C GLN A 27 2.69 8.27 -3.65
N GLY A 28 2.11 7.81 -4.74
CA GLY A 28 2.85 7.54 -5.97
C GLY A 28 2.03 6.71 -6.95
N SER A 29 2.69 6.15 -7.94
CA SER A 29 2.09 5.16 -8.81
C SER A 29 1.70 3.94 -7.99
N TRP A 30 0.55 3.32 -8.26
CA TRP A 30 0.00 2.30 -7.39
C TRP A 30 -0.55 1.11 -8.17
N ALA A 31 -0.64 -0.02 -7.47
CA ALA A 31 -1.36 -1.21 -7.93
C ALA A 31 -2.00 -1.90 -6.74
N ARG A 32 -3.19 -2.44 -6.95
CA ARG A 32 -3.89 -3.21 -5.92
C ARG A 32 -3.57 -4.69 -6.11
N ILE A 33 -3.04 -5.32 -5.07
CA ILE A 33 -2.80 -6.77 -5.05
C ILE A 33 -4.06 -7.50 -4.60
N THR A 34 -4.59 -7.10 -3.44
CA THR A 34 -5.88 -7.53 -2.91
C THR A 34 -6.57 -6.32 -2.29
N ASP A 35 -7.75 -6.51 -1.73
CA ASP A 35 -8.47 -5.43 -1.07
C ASP A 35 -7.66 -4.76 0.04
N ASN A 36 -6.81 -5.51 0.74
CA ASN A 36 -6.08 -5.04 1.91
C ASN A 36 -4.57 -5.01 1.69
N VAL A 37 -4.10 -5.22 0.47
CA VAL A 37 -2.67 -5.21 0.12
C VAL A 37 -2.50 -4.40 -1.16
N TRP A 38 -1.76 -3.31 -1.05
CA TRP A 38 -1.51 -2.40 -2.16
C TRP A 38 -0.01 -2.18 -2.32
N CYS A 39 0.43 -1.90 -3.52
CA CYS A 39 1.81 -1.52 -3.81
C CYS A 39 1.86 -0.10 -4.34
N ILE A 40 2.95 0.60 -4.01
CA ILE A 40 3.24 1.92 -4.58
C ILE A 40 4.69 1.99 -5.03
N LYS A 41 4.92 2.81 -6.05
CA LYS A 41 6.26 3.23 -6.46
C LYS A 41 6.40 4.71 -6.11
N ALA A 42 7.42 5.04 -5.33
CA ALA A 42 7.65 6.40 -4.88
C ALA A 42 9.14 6.69 -4.76
N GLU A 43 9.51 7.97 -4.85
CA GLU A 43 10.89 8.42 -4.71
C GLU A 43 11.01 9.30 -3.48
N ASN A 44 12.19 9.25 -2.85
CA ASN A 44 12.55 10.15 -1.73
C ASN A 44 11.62 10.03 -0.53
N LYS A 45 11.09 8.82 -0.30
CA LYS A 45 10.24 8.52 0.86
C LYS A 45 10.78 7.32 1.61
N THR A 46 10.61 7.32 2.93
CA THR A 46 10.89 6.16 3.77
C THR A 46 9.60 5.44 4.12
N THR A 47 9.72 4.20 4.58
CA THR A 47 8.56 3.44 5.08
C THR A 47 7.88 4.18 6.23
N ALA A 48 8.67 4.79 7.13
CA ALA A 48 8.14 5.54 8.26
C ALA A 48 7.37 6.78 7.81
N GLU A 49 7.86 7.51 6.81
CA GLU A 49 7.18 8.68 6.28
C GLU A 49 5.82 8.30 5.67
N ILE A 50 5.77 7.21 4.92
CA ILE A 50 4.52 6.72 4.33
C ILE A 50 3.53 6.31 5.43
N ARG A 51 4.01 5.52 6.41
CA ARG A 51 3.20 5.12 7.57
C ARG A 51 2.61 6.34 8.28
N ASP A 52 3.40 7.38 8.46
CA ASP A 52 3.02 8.57 9.23
C ASP A 52 2.05 9.48 8.48
N VAL A 53 1.90 9.30 7.17
CA VAL A 53 0.82 9.93 6.41
C VAL A 53 -0.45 9.10 6.50
N LEU A 54 -0.33 7.79 6.32
CA LEU A 54 -1.50 6.91 6.20
C LEU A 54 -2.22 6.71 7.53
N GLY A 55 -1.48 6.37 8.59
CA GLY A 55 -2.06 6.07 9.90
C GLY A 55 -2.83 7.24 10.49
N PRO A 56 -2.17 8.39 10.71
CA PRO A 56 -2.86 9.58 11.23
C PRO A 56 -3.99 10.06 10.30
N GLY A 57 -3.82 9.91 8.99
CA GLY A 57 -4.80 10.35 8.01
C GLY A 57 -6.15 9.65 8.12
N ILE A 58 -6.18 8.45 8.68
CA ILE A 58 -7.41 7.70 8.93
C ILE A 58 -7.71 7.54 10.42
N GLN A 59 -6.93 8.17 11.30
CA GLN A 59 -7.06 8.02 12.74
C GLN A 59 -7.06 6.55 13.16
N ILE A 60 -5.99 5.85 12.76
CA ILE A 60 -5.90 4.40 12.97
C ILE A 60 -6.10 4.03 14.44
N GLN A 61 -6.85 2.95 14.68
CA GLN A 61 -7.21 2.46 16.01
C GLN A 61 -6.30 1.34 16.45
N LYS A 62 -6.25 1.08 17.76
CA LYS A 62 -5.33 0.09 18.35
C LYS A 62 -5.59 -1.35 17.91
N ASP A 63 -6.83 -1.67 17.53
CA ASP A 63 -7.21 -3.00 17.05
C ASP A 63 -7.05 -3.15 15.53
N GLU A 64 -6.61 -2.09 14.86
CA GLU A 64 -6.36 -2.09 13.43
C GLU A 64 -4.88 -2.28 13.14
N ARG A 65 -4.54 -2.59 11.90
CA ARG A 65 -3.15 -2.86 11.51
C ARG A 65 -2.80 -2.11 10.25
N LEU A 66 -1.58 -1.61 10.22
CA LEU A 66 -1.00 -0.98 9.04
C LEU A 66 0.49 -1.25 9.05
N MET A 67 1.00 -1.79 7.95
CA MET A 67 2.43 -2.03 7.80
C MET A 67 2.87 -1.60 6.42
N VAL A 68 3.99 -0.90 6.35
CA VAL A 68 4.62 -0.49 5.10
C VAL A 68 5.98 -1.17 5.02
N VAL A 69 6.23 -1.89 3.94
CA VAL A 69 7.47 -2.65 3.73
C VAL A 69 8.12 -2.18 2.43
N ASP A 70 9.39 -1.87 2.49
CA ASP A 70 10.18 -1.59 1.29
C ASP A 70 10.58 -2.93 0.66
N ILE A 71 10.07 -3.19 -0.55
CA ILE A 71 10.36 -4.41 -1.29
C ILE A 71 11.13 -4.13 -2.57
N THR A 72 11.81 -3.00 -2.63
CA THR A 72 12.64 -2.63 -3.78
C THR A 72 13.68 -3.73 -4.03
N LYS A 73 13.74 -4.22 -5.26
CA LYS A 73 14.66 -5.29 -5.65
C LYS A 73 14.42 -6.65 -4.98
N SER A 74 13.27 -6.82 -4.35
CA SER A 74 12.90 -8.13 -3.79
C SER A 74 12.41 -9.04 -4.90
N ALA A 75 12.68 -10.34 -4.76
CA ALA A 75 12.09 -11.34 -5.63
C ALA A 75 10.63 -11.54 -5.24
N TRP A 76 9.78 -11.81 -6.22
CA TRP A 76 8.39 -12.15 -5.98
C TRP A 76 7.90 -13.17 -6.98
N ALA A 77 6.91 -13.92 -6.58
CA ALA A 77 6.20 -14.87 -7.44
C ALA A 77 4.71 -14.78 -7.10
N SER A 78 3.86 -15.09 -8.06
CA SER A 78 2.43 -14.91 -7.88
C SER A 78 1.63 -15.97 -8.61
N TYR A 79 0.39 -16.15 -8.16
CA TYR A 79 -0.66 -16.87 -8.88
C TYR A 79 -1.81 -15.91 -9.12
N TYR A 80 -2.29 -15.87 -10.36
CA TYR A 80 -3.56 -15.22 -10.72
C TYR A 80 -3.62 -13.71 -10.46
N LEU A 81 -2.46 -13.04 -10.46
CA LEU A 81 -2.48 -11.57 -10.49
C LEU A 81 -3.07 -11.09 -11.82
N PRO A 82 -3.89 -10.04 -11.81
CA PRO A 82 -4.28 -9.41 -13.07
C PRO A 82 -3.06 -9.01 -13.88
N LYS A 83 -3.15 -9.14 -15.19
CA LYS A 83 -2.01 -8.86 -16.08
C LYS A 83 -1.45 -7.45 -15.87
N GLU A 84 -2.32 -6.46 -15.75
CA GLU A 84 -1.89 -5.08 -15.55
C GLU A 84 -1.15 -4.87 -14.25
N VAL A 85 -1.48 -5.61 -13.19
CA VAL A 85 -0.78 -5.56 -11.91
C VAL A 85 0.62 -6.18 -12.05
N ALA A 86 0.69 -7.36 -12.67
CA ALA A 86 1.97 -8.02 -12.90
C ALA A 86 2.90 -7.17 -13.76
N ASP A 87 2.38 -6.56 -14.80
CA ASP A 87 3.16 -5.68 -15.69
C ASP A 87 3.65 -4.44 -14.93
N TRP A 88 2.80 -3.85 -14.10
CA TRP A 88 3.16 -2.71 -13.27
C TRP A 88 4.30 -3.05 -12.29
N LEU A 89 4.25 -4.25 -11.67
CA LEU A 89 5.29 -4.71 -10.75
C LEU A 89 6.64 -4.90 -11.46
N LYS A 90 6.62 -5.40 -12.69
CA LYS A 90 7.84 -5.65 -13.46
C LYS A 90 8.49 -4.37 -13.97
N GLY A 91 7.68 -3.40 -14.26
CA GLY A 91 8.10 -2.22 -14.95
C GLY A 91 8.47 -1.04 -14.24
#